data_9720e3bd0ddae823acb734bb1652fcc8
#
_entry.id   9720e3bd0ddae823acb734bb1652fcc8
#
_cell.length_a   1.000
_cell.length_b   1.000
_cell.length_c   1.000
_cell.angle_alpha   90.00
_cell.angle_beta   90.00
_cell.angle_gamma   90.00
#
_symmetry.space_group_name_H-M   'P 1'
#
loop_
_entity.id
_entity.type
_entity.pdbx_description
1 polymer ?
#
loop_
_entity_poly.entity_id
_entity_poly.type
_entity_poly.pdbx_seq_one_letter_code
_entity_poly.pdbx_strand_id
1 'polypeptide(L)'
;MSDSDEHAAKEPVHGGHHAVDAAIECGAQALFTLSGAHIFPLFDAAVGGADAVRSADSTQSAERGGRLPLLDVRHEQTAVFAAEAVGKLSRIPGFAAVTAGPGVTNALSAVTGAWMNGSPLVLVGGRAPDYRWGSGALQELDHVPLVAPVTKSATTVHDASEIGATIDAAFGTARTPHRGPTFVDIPMDVFFTPTTSSTPPDTGASGGADQEIVGDLDRAASILAGACRPLLVIGSDVWAGAAVEAAREFVASAQIPTIANGMGRGILHPSDPLLVTRARSVAFTDADVVIVAGAPVDFRLGYGTFGSKDSSQPTPVIHLIDSPTQIASHAPHALPIAGDLSQIFDDLLAQARAAGMDSGRWSPPESTSVGGAKDSTTWCRRLAEVAESARSGDHDMLTSDAAPIHPARIYRELHSRIDDVDVVIGDGGDFVSFAGRFIEPAQPGCWLDPGPFGCLGTGPGYALGTHVARPDSHPWLLMGDGAAGFSLMDVESLVRHRVPVTMVVGNNSGWGLERHPMRFLYGYDVLADLPPIRYDDVVAALGGAGETVTEASDIGPALDRARTHDGPYLVNVLTDPEVAYPRSTTGI
;
A
#
# COMPACT_ATOMS: atom_id res chain seq x y z
N MET A 1 -46.94 37.88 11.59
CA MET A 1 -46.66 36.53 11.08
C MET A 1 -45.30 36.19 11.65
N SER A 2 -45.31 35.46 12.73
CA SER A 2 -44.11 35.06 13.50
C SER A 2 -43.55 33.77 12.85
N ASP A 3 -42.34 33.90 12.30
CA ASP A 3 -41.52 32.72 11.95
C ASP A 3 -41.03 32.11 13.27
N SER A 4 -41.71 31.06 13.68
CA SER A 4 -41.22 30.10 14.66
C SER A 4 -40.58 28.94 13.91
N ASP A 5 -39.31 29.10 13.53
CA ASP A 5 -38.46 27.96 13.28
C ASP A 5 -38.22 27.25 14.62
N GLU A 6 -39.13 26.33 14.93
CA GLU A 6 -38.90 25.31 15.95
C GLU A 6 -37.73 24.44 15.46
N HIS A 7 -36.53 24.70 15.95
CA HIS A 7 -35.47 23.72 16.00
C HIS A 7 -35.98 22.58 16.91
N ALA A 8 -36.56 21.56 16.30
CA ALA A 8 -36.86 20.33 17.01
C ALA A 8 -35.53 19.86 17.64
N ALA A 9 -35.45 19.86 18.97
CA ALA A 9 -34.30 19.36 19.69
C ALA A 9 -34.06 17.91 19.24
N LYS A 10 -32.87 17.64 18.67
CA LYS A 10 -32.50 16.28 18.29
C LYS A 10 -32.55 15.38 19.53
N GLU A 11 -33.15 14.20 19.40
CA GLU A 11 -33.12 13.21 20.49
C GLU A 11 -31.67 12.82 20.81
N PRO A 12 -31.34 12.61 22.10
CA PRO A 12 -29.99 12.18 22.48
C PRO A 12 -29.70 10.79 21.94
N VAL A 13 -28.54 10.64 21.28
CA VAL A 13 -28.04 9.37 20.79
C VAL A 13 -26.69 9.05 21.44
N HIS A 14 -26.32 7.77 21.52
CA HIS A 14 -25.02 7.39 22.11
C HIS A 14 -23.83 7.79 21.24
N GLY A 15 -22.62 7.86 21.84
CA GLY A 15 -21.40 8.33 21.20
C GLY A 15 -21.01 7.60 19.91
N GLY A 16 -21.43 6.33 19.75
CA GLY A 16 -21.21 5.57 18.50
C GLY A 16 -21.86 6.22 17.27
N HIS A 17 -23.05 6.86 17.43
CA HIS A 17 -23.67 7.59 16.31
C HIS A 17 -22.84 8.79 15.89
N HIS A 18 -22.29 9.55 16.85
CA HIS A 18 -21.43 10.69 16.53
C HIS A 18 -20.15 10.27 15.81
N ALA A 19 -19.56 9.12 16.21
CA ALA A 19 -18.37 8.59 15.55
C ALA A 19 -18.65 8.13 14.10
N VAL A 20 -19.75 7.40 13.90
CA VAL A 20 -20.14 6.90 12.56
C VAL A 20 -20.58 8.03 11.65
N ASP A 21 -21.33 9.02 12.16
CA ASP A 21 -21.75 10.19 11.39
C ASP A 21 -20.54 10.97 10.88
N ALA A 22 -19.58 11.29 11.76
CA ALA A 22 -18.36 11.98 11.39
C ALA A 22 -17.53 11.17 10.38
N ALA A 23 -17.42 9.84 10.54
CA ALA A 23 -16.70 9.00 9.61
C ALA A 23 -17.36 8.99 8.21
N ILE A 24 -18.70 8.93 8.13
CA ILE A 24 -19.44 9.00 6.87
C ILE A 24 -19.25 10.37 6.20
N GLU A 25 -19.34 11.45 6.95
CA GLU A 25 -19.11 12.83 6.45
C GLU A 25 -17.68 13.00 5.92
N CYS A 26 -16.70 12.32 6.54
CA CYS A 26 -15.33 12.26 6.07
C CYS A 26 -15.11 11.34 4.87
N GLY A 27 -16.14 10.61 4.42
CA GLY A 27 -16.11 9.73 3.25
C GLY A 27 -15.63 8.31 3.54
N ALA A 28 -15.74 7.82 4.80
CA ALA A 28 -15.48 6.43 5.12
C ALA A 28 -16.37 5.50 4.28
N GLN A 29 -15.76 4.48 3.67
CA GLN A 29 -16.46 3.57 2.75
C GLN A 29 -16.98 2.32 3.46
N ALA A 30 -16.34 1.91 4.54
CA ALA A 30 -16.72 0.80 5.41
C ALA A 30 -16.05 0.93 6.77
N LEU A 31 -16.56 0.22 7.77
CA LEU A 31 -15.91 -0.01 9.05
C LEU A 31 -15.40 -1.45 9.12
N PHE A 32 -14.08 -1.62 9.16
CA PHE A 32 -13.44 -2.92 9.35
C PHE A 32 -13.22 -3.17 10.84
N THR A 33 -13.57 -4.36 11.32
CA THR A 33 -13.61 -4.60 12.77
C THR A 33 -13.47 -6.07 13.14
N LEU A 34 -13.20 -6.31 14.43
CA LEU A 34 -13.47 -7.58 15.08
C LEU A 34 -14.35 -7.30 16.31
N SER A 35 -15.42 -8.10 16.47
CA SER A 35 -16.42 -7.88 17.49
C SER A 35 -15.84 -7.87 18.91
N GLY A 36 -16.22 -6.86 19.70
CA GLY A 36 -15.85 -6.72 21.10
C GLY A 36 -16.75 -5.70 21.82
N ALA A 37 -17.05 -5.96 23.10
CA ALA A 37 -18.08 -5.22 23.83
C ALA A 37 -17.76 -3.72 23.98
N HIS A 38 -16.50 -3.33 24.01
CA HIS A 38 -16.10 -1.94 24.20
C HIS A 38 -16.49 -1.02 23.02
N ILE A 39 -16.81 -1.61 21.84
CA ILE A 39 -17.13 -0.86 20.61
C ILE A 39 -18.51 -1.18 20.05
N PHE A 40 -19.41 -1.86 20.80
CA PHE A 40 -20.77 -2.14 20.35
C PHE A 40 -21.57 -0.91 19.87
N PRO A 41 -21.44 0.29 20.49
CA PRO A 41 -22.13 1.46 19.97
C PRO A 41 -21.78 1.84 18.52
N LEU A 42 -20.57 1.53 18.06
CA LEU A 42 -20.21 1.72 16.64
C LEU A 42 -21.02 0.78 15.74
N PHE A 43 -21.22 -0.46 16.16
CA PHE A 43 -21.97 -1.45 15.36
C PHE A 43 -23.44 -1.08 15.26
N ASP A 44 -24.07 -0.69 16.39
CA ASP A 44 -25.45 -0.23 16.38
C ASP A 44 -25.65 0.98 15.47
N ALA A 45 -24.77 1.97 15.56
CA ALA A 45 -24.82 3.16 14.72
C ALA A 45 -24.59 2.87 13.24
N ALA A 46 -23.66 1.95 12.92
CA ALA A 46 -23.31 1.60 11.55
C ALA A 46 -24.45 0.84 10.84
N VAL A 47 -25.15 -0.07 11.52
CA VAL A 47 -26.32 -0.77 10.95
C VAL A 47 -27.58 0.09 10.93
N GLY A 48 -27.67 1.16 11.72
CA GLY A 48 -28.84 2.03 11.80
C GLY A 48 -29.86 1.62 12.86
N GLY A 49 -29.44 0.86 13.87
CA GLY A 49 -30.23 0.48 15.03
C GLY A 49 -31.12 -0.77 14.82
N ALA A 50 -31.86 -1.12 15.88
CA ALA A 50 -32.62 -2.36 15.95
C ALA A 50 -33.72 -2.50 14.88
N ASP A 51 -34.32 -1.40 14.42
CA ASP A 51 -35.38 -1.45 13.41
C ASP A 51 -34.81 -1.75 12.01
N ALA A 52 -33.63 -1.24 11.70
CA ALA A 52 -32.92 -1.56 10.46
C ALA A 52 -32.56 -3.06 10.41
N VAL A 53 -32.06 -3.61 11.51
CA VAL A 53 -31.72 -5.05 11.61
C VAL A 53 -32.98 -5.93 11.48
N ARG A 54 -34.10 -5.54 12.13
CA ARG A 54 -35.36 -6.29 12.05
C ARG A 54 -36.01 -6.26 10.66
N SER A 55 -35.79 -5.20 9.90
CA SER A 55 -36.35 -5.05 8.56
C SER A 55 -35.51 -5.67 7.45
N ALA A 56 -34.27 -6.05 7.75
CA ALA A 56 -33.37 -6.70 6.80
C ALA A 56 -33.68 -8.21 6.65
N ASP A 57 -33.38 -8.78 5.49
CA ASP A 57 -33.56 -10.22 5.21
C ASP A 57 -32.73 -11.11 6.13
N SER A 58 -31.59 -10.60 6.61
CA SER A 58 -30.71 -11.25 7.55
C SER A 58 -29.83 -10.22 8.27
N THR A 59 -29.21 -10.61 9.41
CA THR A 59 -28.22 -9.76 10.10
C THR A 59 -27.07 -9.37 9.16
N GLN A 60 -26.59 -10.31 8.34
CA GLN A 60 -25.54 -10.01 7.36
C GLN A 60 -25.98 -9.00 6.27
N SER A 61 -27.28 -9.00 5.90
CA SER A 61 -27.82 -7.99 4.99
C SER A 61 -27.85 -6.61 5.66
N ALA A 62 -28.18 -6.54 6.96
CA ALA A 62 -28.14 -5.29 7.72
C ALA A 62 -26.71 -4.77 7.87
N GLU A 63 -25.74 -5.65 8.13
CA GLU A 63 -24.32 -5.30 8.24
C GLU A 63 -23.78 -4.67 6.93
N ARG A 64 -24.13 -5.27 5.78
CA ARG A 64 -23.69 -4.77 4.47
C ARG A 64 -24.47 -3.56 3.96
N GLY A 65 -25.77 -3.53 4.23
CA GLY A 65 -26.70 -2.50 3.74
C GLY A 65 -26.99 -1.39 4.75
N GLY A 66 -26.28 -1.36 5.89
CA GLY A 66 -26.41 -0.33 6.91
C GLY A 66 -25.95 1.06 6.45
N ARG A 67 -25.99 2.02 7.36
CA ARG A 67 -25.52 3.40 7.14
C ARG A 67 -24.03 3.45 6.75
N LEU A 68 -23.23 2.56 7.35
CA LEU A 68 -21.84 2.31 7.02
C LEU A 68 -21.63 0.79 6.98
N PRO A 69 -21.21 0.18 5.86
CA PRO A 69 -20.98 -1.26 5.80
C PRO A 69 -20.03 -1.75 6.90
N LEU A 70 -20.44 -2.80 7.62
CA LEU A 70 -19.63 -3.46 8.63
C LEU A 70 -18.98 -4.70 8.05
N LEU A 71 -17.68 -4.77 8.11
CA LEU A 71 -16.88 -5.89 7.60
C LEU A 71 -15.99 -6.42 8.73
N ASP A 72 -16.46 -7.49 9.37
CA ASP A 72 -15.72 -8.13 10.44
C ASP A 72 -14.76 -9.20 9.92
N VAL A 73 -13.69 -9.39 10.66
CA VAL A 73 -12.55 -10.25 10.33
C VAL A 73 -12.29 -11.27 11.44
N ARG A 74 -11.28 -12.11 11.25
CA ARG A 74 -10.88 -13.14 12.26
C ARG A 74 -9.71 -12.70 13.14
N HIS A 75 -8.98 -11.65 12.72
CA HIS A 75 -7.87 -11.09 13.49
C HIS A 75 -7.82 -9.57 13.31
N GLU A 76 -7.56 -8.80 14.36
CA GLU A 76 -7.60 -7.34 14.35
C GLU A 76 -6.62 -6.70 13.36
N GLN A 77 -5.45 -7.31 13.16
CA GLN A 77 -4.51 -6.81 12.15
C GLN A 77 -5.11 -6.82 10.74
N THR A 78 -5.97 -7.80 10.43
CA THR A 78 -6.63 -7.89 9.11
C THR A 78 -7.63 -6.76 8.90
N ALA A 79 -8.32 -6.31 9.96
CA ALA A 79 -9.17 -5.11 9.90
C ALA A 79 -8.35 -3.86 9.54
N VAL A 80 -7.18 -3.71 10.15
CA VAL A 80 -6.30 -2.57 9.88
C VAL A 80 -5.67 -2.66 8.49
N PHE A 81 -5.24 -3.84 8.05
CA PHE A 81 -4.76 -4.02 6.67
C PHE A 81 -5.84 -3.72 5.63
N ALA A 82 -7.11 -4.11 5.89
CA ALA A 82 -8.21 -3.75 4.99
C ALA A 82 -8.45 -2.24 4.94
N ALA A 83 -8.43 -1.55 6.09
CA ALA A 83 -8.51 -0.10 6.16
C ALA A 83 -7.31 0.56 5.45
N GLU A 84 -6.09 0.04 5.63
CA GLU A 84 -4.90 0.52 4.93
C GLU A 84 -5.06 0.42 3.40
N ALA A 85 -5.55 -0.73 2.90
CA ALA A 85 -5.79 -0.91 1.47
C ALA A 85 -6.79 0.11 0.92
N VAL A 86 -7.88 0.38 1.66
CA VAL A 86 -8.83 1.45 1.29
C VAL A 86 -8.09 2.79 1.20
N GLY A 87 -7.31 3.14 2.22
CA GLY A 87 -6.54 4.39 2.25
C GLY A 87 -5.57 4.51 1.08
N LYS A 88 -4.85 3.44 0.75
CA LYS A 88 -3.91 3.39 -0.39
C LYS A 88 -4.60 3.51 -1.74
N LEU A 89 -5.73 2.82 -1.93
CA LEU A 89 -6.40 2.73 -3.23
C LEU A 89 -7.32 3.91 -3.53
N SER A 90 -8.05 4.41 -2.52
CA SER A 90 -9.02 5.51 -2.69
C SER A 90 -8.44 6.88 -2.35
N ARG A 91 -7.33 6.95 -1.59
CA ARG A 91 -6.77 8.17 -0.98
C ARG A 91 -7.68 8.81 0.07
N ILE A 92 -8.76 8.13 0.46
CA ILE A 92 -9.62 8.47 1.58
C ILE A 92 -9.18 7.59 2.76
N PRO A 93 -8.96 8.13 3.97
CA PRO A 93 -8.53 7.31 5.09
C PRO A 93 -9.46 6.12 5.32
N GLY A 94 -8.90 4.92 5.41
CA GLY A 94 -9.66 3.75 5.80
C GLY A 94 -10.09 3.85 7.26
N PHE A 95 -11.17 3.17 7.64
CA PHE A 95 -11.73 3.23 8.97
C PHE A 95 -11.79 1.84 9.60
N ALA A 96 -11.12 1.66 10.74
CA ALA A 96 -11.12 0.42 11.49
C ALA A 96 -11.44 0.66 12.96
N ALA A 97 -12.05 -0.34 13.62
CA ALA A 97 -12.28 -0.31 15.05
C ALA A 97 -11.98 -1.66 15.68
N VAL A 98 -11.35 -1.63 16.87
CA VAL A 98 -10.96 -2.82 17.63
C VAL A 98 -11.31 -2.64 19.10
N THR A 99 -11.54 -3.77 19.79
CA THR A 99 -11.83 -3.74 21.23
C THR A 99 -10.62 -3.34 22.06
N ALA A 100 -10.81 -3.13 23.37
CA ALA A 100 -9.74 -2.77 24.30
C ALA A 100 -8.66 -3.85 24.45
N GLY A 101 -7.52 -3.47 24.99
CA GLY A 101 -6.42 -4.36 25.36
C GLY A 101 -5.85 -5.13 24.16
N PRO A 102 -6.08 -6.47 24.09
CA PRO A 102 -5.55 -7.29 23.00
C PRO A 102 -6.03 -6.86 21.61
N GLY A 103 -7.22 -6.23 21.50
CA GLY A 103 -7.68 -5.70 20.22
C GLY A 103 -6.72 -4.67 19.63
N VAL A 104 -6.31 -3.71 20.46
CA VAL A 104 -5.34 -2.69 20.04
C VAL A 104 -3.93 -3.28 19.84
N THR A 105 -3.48 -4.13 20.77
CA THR A 105 -2.12 -4.70 20.67
C THR A 105 -1.97 -5.66 19.49
N ASN A 106 -3.00 -6.43 19.13
CA ASN A 106 -2.99 -7.28 17.93
C ASN A 106 -2.98 -6.46 16.63
N ALA A 107 -3.57 -5.27 16.62
CA ALA A 107 -3.58 -4.36 15.48
C ALA A 107 -2.24 -3.64 15.25
N LEU A 108 -1.36 -3.57 16.25
CA LEU A 108 -0.19 -2.68 16.29
C LEU A 108 0.80 -2.93 15.12
N SER A 109 1.03 -4.17 14.73
CA SER A 109 1.88 -4.48 13.58
C SER A 109 1.34 -3.87 12.28
N ALA A 110 0.03 -3.94 12.07
CA ALA A 110 -0.61 -3.39 10.88
C ALA A 110 -0.60 -1.84 10.90
N VAL A 111 -0.85 -1.23 12.07
CA VAL A 111 -0.71 0.23 12.24
C VAL A 111 0.71 0.69 11.93
N THR A 112 1.72 -0.07 12.39
CA THR A 112 3.14 0.23 12.08
C THR A 112 3.41 0.10 10.59
N GLY A 113 2.86 -0.92 9.92
CA GLY A 113 2.92 -1.06 8.46
C GLY A 113 2.36 0.17 7.76
N ALA A 114 1.16 0.61 8.13
CA ALA A 114 0.52 1.79 7.58
C ALA A 114 1.34 3.08 7.82
N TRP A 115 1.95 3.22 9.00
CA TRP A 115 2.86 4.32 9.32
C TRP A 115 4.07 4.36 8.38
N MET A 116 4.73 3.23 8.19
CA MET A 116 5.92 3.12 7.34
C MET A 116 5.60 3.25 5.84
N ASN A 117 4.36 2.98 5.46
CA ASN A 117 3.87 3.13 4.08
C ASN A 117 3.31 4.52 3.77
N GLY A 118 3.16 5.39 4.77
CA GLY A 118 2.46 6.67 4.57
C GLY A 118 0.98 6.48 4.20
N SER A 119 0.33 5.46 4.76
CA SER A 119 -1.05 5.08 4.40
C SER A 119 -2.05 5.76 5.33
N PRO A 120 -3.02 6.53 4.80
CA PRO A 120 -4.01 7.19 5.64
C PRO A 120 -5.05 6.20 6.15
N LEU A 121 -5.20 6.10 7.48
CA LEU A 121 -6.28 5.37 8.13
C LEU A 121 -6.59 5.96 9.51
N VAL A 122 -7.79 5.71 10.00
CA VAL A 122 -8.24 6.01 11.36
C VAL A 122 -8.55 4.69 12.06
N LEU A 123 -7.86 4.44 13.16
CA LEU A 123 -8.15 3.31 14.05
C LEU A 123 -8.82 3.81 15.32
N VAL A 124 -10.00 3.28 15.62
CA VAL A 124 -10.68 3.49 16.91
C VAL A 124 -10.40 2.30 17.81
N GLY A 125 -9.87 2.57 19.00
CA GLY A 125 -9.73 1.61 20.09
C GLY A 125 -10.87 1.76 21.09
N GLY A 126 -11.54 0.67 21.44
CA GLY A 126 -12.33 0.65 22.66
C GLY A 126 -11.40 0.68 23.87
N ARG A 127 -11.85 1.28 24.98
CA ARG A 127 -11.09 1.40 26.23
C ARG A 127 -11.93 0.90 27.40
N ALA A 128 -11.25 0.40 28.44
CA ALA A 128 -11.91 0.11 29.72
C ALA A 128 -12.63 1.34 30.27
N PRO A 129 -13.80 1.19 30.95
CA PRO A 129 -14.60 2.35 31.36
C PRO A 129 -13.84 3.25 32.35
N ASP A 130 -13.97 4.57 32.18
CA ASP A 130 -13.27 5.58 32.98
C ASP A 130 -13.59 5.46 34.49
N TYR A 131 -14.86 5.15 34.84
CA TYR A 131 -15.24 5.00 36.24
C TYR A 131 -14.63 3.76 36.94
N ARG A 132 -13.99 2.85 36.19
CA ARG A 132 -13.28 1.67 36.70
C ARG A 132 -11.77 1.73 36.46
N TRP A 133 -11.29 2.78 35.84
CA TRP A 133 -9.87 2.93 35.52
C TRP A 133 -8.99 2.79 36.76
N GLY A 134 -7.93 1.99 36.66
CA GLY A 134 -7.03 1.69 37.76
C GLY A 134 -7.55 0.63 38.75
N SER A 135 -8.72 0.01 38.46
CA SER A 135 -9.31 -1.03 39.30
C SER A 135 -9.09 -2.45 38.79
N GLY A 136 -8.36 -2.62 37.68
CA GLY A 136 -8.18 -3.89 37.00
C GLY A 136 -9.43 -4.29 36.20
N ALA A 137 -10.05 -3.33 35.50
CA ALA A 137 -11.17 -3.60 34.61
C ALA A 137 -10.77 -4.53 33.46
N LEU A 138 -11.74 -5.24 32.86
CA LEU A 138 -11.47 -6.13 31.74
C LEU A 138 -10.73 -5.39 30.62
N GLN A 139 -9.58 -5.95 30.19
CA GLN A 139 -8.75 -5.42 29.09
C GLN A 139 -8.24 -3.98 29.33
N GLU A 140 -8.14 -3.56 30.59
CA GLU A 140 -7.59 -2.26 30.97
C GLU A 140 -6.12 -2.14 30.54
N LEU A 141 -5.84 -1.19 29.66
CA LEU A 141 -4.51 -0.89 29.16
C LEU A 141 -4.49 0.57 28.68
N ASP A 142 -3.42 1.29 28.97
CA ASP A 142 -3.20 2.61 28.40
C ASP A 142 -2.61 2.45 26.98
N HIS A 143 -3.48 2.59 25.96
CA HIS A 143 -3.12 2.33 24.58
C HIS A 143 -2.31 3.46 23.93
N VAL A 144 -2.60 4.71 24.30
CA VAL A 144 -2.00 5.89 23.65
C VAL A 144 -0.46 5.84 23.65
N PRO A 145 0.23 5.54 24.77
CA PRO A 145 1.70 5.44 24.75
C PRO A 145 2.24 4.33 23.85
N LEU A 146 1.45 3.28 23.59
CA LEU A 146 1.87 2.16 22.73
C LEU A 146 1.80 2.52 21.26
N VAL A 147 0.77 3.27 20.85
CA VAL A 147 0.51 3.55 19.43
C VAL A 147 1.06 4.91 18.98
N ALA A 148 1.28 5.86 19.89
CA ALA A 148 1.78 7.19 19.57
C ALA A 148 3.06 7.22 18.73
N PRO A 149 4.06 6.34 18.93
CA PRO A 149 5.27 6.32 18.10
C PRO A 149 5.04 5.96 16.63
N VAL A 150 3.90 5.36 16.29
CA VAL A 150 3.56 4.84 14.96
C VAL A 150 2.25 5.38 14.42
N THR A 151 1.83 6.57 14.93
CA THR A 151 0.65 7.29 14.47
C THR A 151 0.93 8.78 14.37
N LYS A 152 0.18 9.49 13.52
CA LYS A 152 0.28 10.95 13.41
C LYS A 152 -0.36 11.67 14.60
N SER A 153 -1.40 11.05 15.18
CA SER A 153 -2.02 11.47 16.43
C SER A 153 -2.58 10.25 17.15
N ALA A 154 -2.52 10.28 18.47
CA ALA A 154 -3.15 9.30 19.35
C ALA A 154 -3.76 10.02 20.53
N THR A 155 -5.06 9.87 20.76
CA THR A 155 -5.79 10.60 21.80
C THR A 155 -6.86 9.74 22.44
N THR A 156 -7.18 10.01 23.72
CA THR A 156 -8.32 9.43 24.42
C THR A 156 -9.43 10.48 24.54
N VAL A 157 -10.67 10.09 24.25
CA VAL A 157 -11.85 10.95 24.35
C VAL A 157 -12.61 10.60 25.63
N HIS A 158 -12.74 11.56 26.54
CA HIS A 158 -13.43 11.38 27.84
C HIS A 158 -14.82 12.02 27.91
N ASP A 159 -15.24 12.77 26.87
CA ASP A 159 -16.56 13.38 26.76
C ASP A 159 -17.27 12.92 25.49
N ALA A 160 -18.46 12.36 25.63
CA ALA A 160 -19.24 11.85 24.50
C ALA A 160 -19.57 12.94 23.47
N SER A 161 -19.68 14.21 23.88
CA SER A 161 -19.93 15.34 22.98
C SER A 161 -18.75 15.70 22.07
N GLU A 162 -17.54 15.23 22.40
CA GLU A 162 -16.32 15.49 21.64
C GLU A 162 -16.01 14.38 20.61
N ILE A 163 -16.72 13.24 20.67
CA ILE A 163 -16.41 12.07 19.82
C ILE A 163 -16.43 12.44 18.34
N GLY A 164 -17.51 13.08 17.87
CA GLY A 164 -17.65 13.42 16.44
C GLY A 164 -16.52 14.33 15.95
N ALA A 165 -16.23 15.40 16.69
CA ALA A 165 -15.15 16.34 16.34
C ALA A 165 -13.76 15.67 16.37
N THR A 166 -13.53 14.74 17.31
CA THR A 166 -12.25 14.02 17.40
C THR A 166 -12.07 13.05 16.23
N ILE A 167 -13.13 12.37 15.80
CA ILE A 167 -13.09 11.48 14.62
C ILE A 167 -12.83 12.32 13.36
N ASP A 168 -13.54 13.43 13.17
CA ASP A 168 -13.29 14.35 12.04
C ASP A 168 -11.84 14.84 12.00
N ALA A 169 -11.30 15.31 13.14
CA ALA A 169 -9.91 15.74 13.25
C ALA A 169 -8.91 14.59 12.96
N ALA A 170 -9.23 13.36 13.36
CA ALA A 170 -8.41 12.19 13.07
C ALA A 170 -8.36 11.89 11.57
N PHE A 171 -9.51 11.93 10.87
CA PHE A 171 -9.56 11.81 9.41
C PHE A 171 -8.80 12.94 8.71
N GLY A 172 -8.97 14.18 9.16
CA GLY A 172 -8.23 15.32 8.65
C GLY A 172 -6.72 15.12 8.79
N THR A 173 -6.26 14.76 9.99
CA THR A 173 -4.84 14.52 10.28
C THR A 173 -4.27 13.37 9.46
N ALA A 174 -5.00 12.27 9.30
CA ALA A 174 -4.54 11.14 8.49
C ALA A 174 -4.27 11.51 7.03
N ARG A 175 -5.04 12.45 6.47
CA ARG A 175 -4.91 12.94 5.07
C ARG A 175 -3.76 13.91 4.84
N THR A 176 -3.32 14.62 5.88
CA THR A 176 -2.26 15.64 5.70
C THR A 176 -0.95 14.99 5.24
N PRO A 177 -0.15 15.63 4.38
CA PRO A 177 1.20 15.17 4.04
C PRO A 177 2.15 15.21 5.25
N HIS A 178 3.05 14.31 5.47
CA HIS A 178 3.06 12.95 4.91
C HIS A 178 1.91 12.16 5.56
N ARG A 179 1.17 11.42 4.75
CA ARG A 179 -0.03 10.68 5.21
C ARG A 179 0.34 9.59 6.20
N GLY A 180 -0.64 9.15 6.99
CA GLY A 180 -0.37 8.09 7.96
C GLY A 180 -1.56 7.79 8.86
N PRO A 181 -1.46 6.76 9.70
CA PRO A 181 -2.50 6.37 10.63
C PRO A 181 -2.71 7.36 11.77
N THR A 182 -3.94 7.44 12.26
CA THR A 182 -4.33 8.11 13.50
C THR A 182 -5.06 7.15 14.41
N PHE A 183 -5.04 7.39 15.70
CA PHE A 183 -5.66 6.55 16.72
C PHE A 183 -6.55 7.37 17.65
N VAL A 184 -7.79 6.89 17.86
CA VAL A 184 -8.75 7.47 18.80
C VAL A 184 -9.17 6.41 19.80
N ASP A 185 -8.85 6.61 21.07
CA ASP A 185 -9.14 5.70 22.19
C ASP A 185 -10.39 6.19 22.92
N ILE A 186 -11.45 5.35 23.03
CA ILE A 186 -12.73 5.80 23.60
C ILE A 186 -13.17 4.85 24.70
N PRO A 187 -13.29 5.33 25.96
CA PRO A 187 -13.82 4.55 27.07
C PRO A 187 -15.24 4.05 26.80
N MET A 188 -15.49 2.80 27.19
CA MET A 188 -16.77 2.13 26.95
C MET A 188 -17.96 2.95 27.46
N ASP A 189 -17.89 3.49 28.67
CA ASP A 189 -18.94 4.30 29.27
C ASP A 189 -19.18 5.62 28.52
N VAL A 190 -18.14 6.23 28.00
CA VAL A 190 -18.24 7.41 27.13
C VAL A 190 -18.97 7.06 25.82
N PHE A 191 -18.65 5.93 25.19
CA PHE A 191 -19.36 5.46 24.00
C PHE A 191 -20.86 5.25 24.22
N PHE A 192 -21.24 4.70 25.39
CA PHE A 192 -22.66 4.44 25.71
C PHE A 192 -23.41 5.67 26.23
N THR A 193 -22.72 6.77 26.54
CA THR A 193 -23.36 7.98 27.08
C THR A 193 -24.19 8.69 26.00
N PRO A 194 -25.51 8.88 26.22
CA PRO A 194 -26.35 9.64 25.31
C PRO A 194 -26.01 11.14 25.36
N THR A 195 -25.88 11.77 24.19
CA THR A 195 -25.68 13.22 24.08
C THR A 195 -26.45 13.78 22.87
N THR A 196 -26.90 15.01 22.98
CA THR A 196 -27.53 15.76 21.89
C THR A 196 -26.53 16.63 21.12
N SER A 197 -25.35 16.83 21.69
CA SER A 197 -24.32 17.69 21.14
C SER A 197 -23.37 16.88 20.28
N SER A 198 -23.34 17.15 19.00
CA SER A 198 -22.12 17.03 18.21
C SER A 198 -21.51 18.43 18.17
N THR A 199 -20.34 18.65 18.72
CA THR A 199 -19.57 19.85 18.34
C THR A 199 -19.48 19.81 16.81
N PRO A 200 -19.89 20.86 16.08
CA PRO A 200 -19.75 20.85 14.64
C PRO A 200 -18.30 20.54 14.29
N PRO A 201 -18.04 19.69 13.29
CA PRO A 201 -16.69 19.46 12.85
C PRO A 201 -16.04 20.81 12.53
N ASP A 202 -14.82 21.01 12.98
CA ASP A 202 -14.01 22.15 12.54
C ASP A 202 -13.61 21.90 11.09
N THR A 203 -14.51 22.29 10.16
CA THR A 203 -14.30 22.14 8.71
C THR A 203 -13.09 22.94 8.19
N GLY A 204 -12.26 23.47 9.07
CA GLY A 204 -11.02 24.19 8.75
C GLY A 204 -9.90 23.31 8.18
N ALA A 205 -10.04 22.00 8.22
CA ALA A 205 -9.10 21.09 7.51
C ALA A 205 -9.53 20.88 6.05
N SER A 206 -9.77 21.95 5.29
CA SER A 206 -9.76 21.89 3.83
C SER A 206 -8.33 21.52 3.41
N GLY A 207 -8.15 20.25 3.01
CA GLY A 207 -6.95 19.82 2.31
C GLY A 207 -6.78 20.68 1.05
N GLY A 208 -5.77 21.52 1.02
CA GLY A 208 -5.49 22.38 -0.12
C GLY A 208 -5.11 23.81 0.21
N ALA A 209 -4.55 24.09 1.38
CA ALA A 209 -3.72 25.28 1.49
C ALA A 209 -2.50 25.07 0.58
N ASP A 210 -2.23 26.02 -0.32
CA ASP A 210 -0.99 26.07 -1.10
C ASP A 210 0.18 25.81 -0.15
N GLN A 211 0.72 24.59 -0.20
CA GLN A 211 1.81 24.20 0.67
C GLN A 211 3.07 24.89 0.14
N GLU A 212 3.62 25.84 0.88
CA GLU A 212 4.85 26.53 0.46
C GLU A 212 5.94 25.49 0.19
N ILE A 213 6.56 25.58 -0.99
CA ILE A 213 7.69 24.72 -1.36
C ILE A 213 8.89 25.10 -0.50
N VAL A 214 9.39 24.13 0.27
CA VAL A 214 10.57 24.29 1.11
C VAL A 214 11.76 23.59 0.45
N GLY A 215 12.85 24.31 0.20
CA GLY A 215 14.07 23.79 -0.41
C GLY A 215 14.62 24.70 -1.50
N ASP A 216 15.79 24.36 -2.03
CA ASP A 216 16.48 25.14 -3.07
C ASP A 216 16.13 24.60 -4.45
N LEU A 217 14.97 25.01 -4.97
CA LEU A 217 14.45 24.56 -6.25
C LEU A 217 15.32 25.05 -7.42
N ASP A 218 15.89 26.28 -7.34
CA ASP A 218 16.80 26.82 -8.35
C ASP A 218 18.06 25.96 -8.48
N ARG A 219 18.59 25.50 -7.35
CA ARG A 219 19.73 24.59 -7.34
C ARG A 219 19.36 23.22 -7.91
N ALA A 220 18.19 22.68 -7.55
CA ALA A 220 17.69 21.42 -8.12
C ALA A 220 17.57 21.52 -9.66
N ALA A 221 16.97 22.61 -10.14
CA ALA A 221 16.81 22.89 -11.56
C ALA A 221 18.16 23.02 -12.28
N SER A 222 19.13 23.71 -11.66
CA SER A 222 20.50 23.86 -12.22
C SER A 222 21.22 22.51 -12.29
N ILE A 223 21.07 21.65 -11.28
CA ILE A 223 21.63 20.28 -11.28
C ILE A 223 21.03 19.47 -12.44
N LEU A 224 19.70 19.50 -12.60
CA LEU A 224 19.01 18.78 -13.67
C LEU A 224 19.40 19.32 -15.05
N ALA A 225 19.47 20.64 -15.21
CA ALA A 225 19.86 21.25 -16.48
C ALA A 225 21.30 20.89 -16.91
N GLY A 226 22.20 20.65 -15.95
CA GLY A 226 23.57 20.21 -16.19
C GLY A 226 23.74 18.71 -16.47
N ALA A 227 22.70 17.89 -16.23
CA ALA A 227 22.78 16.43 -16.33
C ALA A 227 23.01 15.95 -17.78
N CYS A 228 23.63 14.79 -17.92
CA CYS A 228 23.76 14.03 -19.15
C CYS A 228 23.14 12.64 -19.05
N ARG A 229 22.98 12.13 -17.84
CA ARG A 229 22.39 10.82 -17.54
C ARG A 229 21.45 10.91 -16.34
N PRO A 230 20.39 11.76 -16.42
CA PRO A 230 19.43 11.86 -15.33
C PRO A 230 18.59 10.59 -15.21
N LEU A 231 18.13 10.31 -14.00
CA LEU A 231 17.21 9.22 -13.69
C LEU A 231 16.12 9.72 -12.74
N LEU A 232 14.88 9.35 -12.98
CA LEU A 232 13.77 9.58 -12.07
C LEU A 232 13.34 8.27 -11.40
N VAL A 233 13.11 8.29 -10.08
CA VAL A 233 12.45 7.24 -9.34
C VAL A 233 11.12 7.79 -8.83
N ILE A 234 10.00 7.19 -9.25
CA ILE A 234 8.65 7.56 -8.82
C ILE A 234 8.17 6.60 -7.74
N GLY A 235 7.74 7.13 -6.60
CA GLY A 235 7.26 6.37 -5.45
C GLY A 235 5.78 6.57 -5.13
N SER A 236 5.38 6.04 -3.97
CA SER A 236 3.98 5.95 -3.56
C SER A 236 3.31 7.29 -3.31
N ASP A 237 4.06 8.30 -2.83
CA ASP A 237 3.46 9.60 -2.48
C ASP A 237 3.03 10.39 -3.72
N VAL A 238 3.58 10.10 -4.91
CA VAL A 238 3.11 10.68 -6.17
C VAL A 238 1.67 10.24 -6.46
N TRP A 239 1.34 8.97 -6.21
CA TRP A 239 -0.04 8.49 -6.28
C TRP A 239 -0.89 9.07 -5.14
N ALA A 240 -0.43 8.93 -3.90
CA ALA A 240 -1.14 9.37 -2.71
C ALA A 240 -1.42 10.88 -2.73
N GLY A 241 -0.49 11.69 -3.25
CA GLY A 241 -0.59 13.14 -3.41
C GLY A 241 -1.36 13.60 -4.65
N ALA A 242 -1.96 12.68 -5.43
CA ALA A 242 -2.66 12.99 -6.68
C ALA A 242 -1.78 13.67 -7.77
N ALA A 243 -0.45 13.52 -7.69
CA ALA A 243 0.52 14.16 -8.60
C ALA A 243 0.81 13.32 -9.87
N VAL A 244 -0.08 12.37 -10.23
CA VAL A 244 0.12 11.43 -11.34
C VAL A 244 0.30 12.16 -12.67
N GLU A 245 -0.60 13.10 -12.99
CA GLU A 245 -0.57 13.78 -14.28
C GLU A 245 0.63 14.74 -14.39
N ALA A 246 0.97 15.45 -13.31
CA ALA A 246 2.18 16.29 -13.28
C ALA A 246 3.46 15.47 -13.45
N ALA A 247 3.53 14.28 -12.82
CA ALA A 247 4.65 13.37 -13.00
C ALA A 247 4.76 12.85 -14.45
N ARG A 248 3.63 12.48 -15.07
CA ARG A 248 3.58 12.07 -16.49
C ARG A 248 4.04 13.18 -17.42
N GLU A 249 3.53 14.40 -17.21
CA GLU A 249 3.93 15.57 -18.00
C GLU A 249 5.43 15.88 -17.81
N PHE A 250 5.93 15.79 -16.58
CA PHE A 250 7.36 15.95 -16.30
C PHE A 250 8.20 14.92 -17.05
N VAL A 251 7.85 13.64 -16.98
CA VAL A 251 8.56 12.56 -17.68
C VAL A 251 8.54 12.76 -19.19
N ALA A 252 7.35 13.02 -19.76
CA ALA A 252 7.19 13.23 -21.19
C ALA A 252 7.93 14.47 -21.69
N SER A 253 7.84 15.57 -20.95
CA SER A 253 8.48 16.85 -21.34
C SER A 253 9.99 16.87 -21.14
N ALA A 254 10.48 16.25 -20.07
CA ALA A 254 11.92 16.11 -19.81
C ALA A 254 12.54 14.93 -20.55
N GLN A 255 11.74 14.01 -21.11
CA GLN A 255 12.21 12.76 -21.73
C GLN A 255 13.15 11.98 -20.80
N ILE A 256 12.81 11.90 -19.50
CA ILE A 256 13.67 11.34 -18.45
C ILE A 256 13.37 9.86 -18.23
N PRO A 257 14.39 8.95 -18.27
CA PRO A 257 14.16 7.54 -17.95
C PRO A 257 13.74 7.40 -16.50
N THR A 258 12.74 6.52 -16.26
CA THR A 258 12.02 6.45 -15.01
C THR A 258 11.96 5.01 -14.48
N ILE A 259 12.14 4.87 -13.16
CA ILE A 259 11.95 3.63 -12.41
C ILE A 259 10.74 3.82 -11.49
N ALA A 260 9.79 2.87 -11.54
CA ALA A 260 8.64 2.85 -10.64
C ALA A 260 8.93 2.04 -9.37
N ASN A 261 8.47 2.55 -8.21
CA ASN A 261 8.63 1.92 -6.90
C ASN A 261 7.32 1.98 -6.10
N GLY A 262 6.94 0.90 -5.41
CA GLY A 262 5.69 0.84 -4.65
C GLY A 262 4.47 1.23 -5.50
N MET A 263 3.60 2.10 -5.00
CA MET A 263 2.43 2.58 -5.74
C MET A 263 2.75 3.63 -6.83
N GLY A 264 4.02 3.95 -7.05
CA GLY A 264 4.48 4.63 -8.27
C GLY A 264 4.34 3.76 -9.53
N ARG A 265 4.19 2.43 -9.35
CA ARG A 265 3.90 1.50 -10.45
C ARG A 265 2.55 1.83 -11.10
N GLY A 266 2.50 1.73 -12.43
CA GLY A 266 1.32 2.09 -13.22
C GLY A 266 1.16 3.60 -13.48
N ILE A 267 1.97 4.46 -12.88
CA ILE A 267 1.99 5.89 -13.27
C ILE A 267 2.43 6.03 -14.72
N LEU A 268 3.48 5.32 -15.13
CA LEU A 268 3.79 5.11 -16.54
C LEU A 268 3.25 3.74 -16.99
N HIS A 269 2.70 3.70 -18.19
CA HIS A 269 2.23 2.44 -18.76
C HIS A 269 3.40 1.49 -19.04
N PRO A 270 3.25 0.15 -18.93
CA PRO A 270 4.32 -0.81 -19.18
C PRO A 270 4.98 -0.72 -20.56
N SER A 271 4.27 -0.20 -21.57
CA SER A 271 4.77 0.03 -22.91
C SER A 271 5.52 1.36 -23.10
N ASP A 272 5.57 2.23 -22.07
CA ASP A 272 6.28 3.49 -22.16
C ASP A 272 7.79 3.24 -22.28
N PRO A 273 8.46 3.75 -23.34
CA PRO A 273 9.89 3.52 -23.54
C PRO A 273 10.77 4.17 -22.46
N LEU A 274 10.23 5.13 -21.70
CA LEU A 274 10.91 5.77 -20.59
C LEU A 274 10.78 4.99 -19.28
N LEU A 275 9.90 3.97 -19.21
CA LEU A 275 9.82 3.06 -18.06
C LEU A 275 10.94 2.02 -18.14
N VAL A 276 11.98 2.24 -17.35
CA VAL A 276 13.22 1.43 -17.40
C VAL A 276 13.47 0.64 -16.11
N THR A 277 12.43 0.25 -15.39
CA THR A 277 12.52 -0.48 -14.10
C THR A 277 13.43 -1.72 -14.21
N ARG A 278 13.42 -2.42 -15.36
CA ARG A 278 14.26 -3.60 -15.61
C ARG A 278 15.76 -3.28 -15.80
N ALA A 279 16.11 -2.01 -16.04
CA ALA A 279 17.50 -1.54 -16.13
C ALA A 279 18.03 -0.96 -14.80
N ARG A 280 17.30 -1.13 -13.69
CA ARG A 280 17.55 -0.51 -12.37
C ARG A 280 19.03 -0.53 -11.95
N SER A 281 19.71 -1.67 -12.05
CA SER A 281 21.12 -1.81 -11.62
C SER A 281 22.04 -0.87 -12.41
N VAL A 282 21.95 -0.87 -13.74
CA VAL A 282 22.75 -0.01 -14.63
C VAL A 282 22.35 1.45 -14.41
N ALA A 283 21.06 1.74 -14.31
CA ALA A 283 20.57 3.09 -14.10
C ALA A 283 21.10 3.70 -12.81
N PHE A 284 21.10 2.98 -11.70
CA PHE A 284 21.61 3.46 -10.41
C PHE A 284 23.15 3.61 -10.39
N THR A 285 23.85 2.76 -11.14
CA THR A 285 25.33 2.80 -11.20
C THR A 285 25.83 3.95 -12.07
N ASP A 286 25.15 4.22 -13.20
CA ASP A 286 25.71 5.08 -14.25
C ASP A 286 25.02 6.46 -14.34
N ALA A 287 23.93 6.68 -13.61
CA ALA A 287 23.28 8.00 -13.54
C ALA A 287 24.23 9.06 -12.97
N ASP A 288 24.19 10.28 -13.53
CA ASP A 288 24.91 11.45 -13.00
C ASP A 288 24.04 12.36 -12.13
N VAL A 289 22.71 12.19 -12.19
CA VAL A 289 21.73 12.79 -11.29
C VAL A 289 20.59 11.79 -11.06
N VAL A 290 20.16 11.62 -9.82
CA VAL A 290 18.96 10.83 -9.49
C VAL A 290 17.93 11.72 -8.82
N ILE A 291 16.74 11.81 -9.41
CA ILE A 291 15.56 12.43 -8.79
C ILE A 291 14.77 11.31 -8.12
N VAL A 292 14.52 11.43 -6.83
CA VAL A 292 13.64 10.51 -6.09
C VAL A 292 12.40 11.29 -5.70
N ALA A 293 11.26 10.95 -6.28
CA ALA A 293 9.99 11.64 -6.09
C ALA A 293 8.98 10.76 -5.34
N GLY A 294 8.54 11.21 -4.16
CA GLY A 294 7.51 10.54 -3.39
C GLY A 294 7.88 9.13 -2.91
N ALA A 295 9.16 8.90 -2.62
CA ALA A 295 9.65 7.66 -2.03
C ALA A 295 10.74 7.97 -0.99
N PRO A 296 10.83 7.24 0.12
CA PRO A 296 11.93 7.38 1.05
C PRO A 296 13.23 6.84 0.43
N VAL A 297 14.35 7.48 0.73
CA VAL A 297 15.70 7.01 0.32
C VAL A 297 16.21 5.94 1.31
N ASP A 298 15.46 4.87 1.45
CA ASP A 298 15.73 3.74 2.35
C ASP A 298 16.62 2.64 1.69
N PHE A 299 16.65 1.46 2.31
CA PHE A 299 17.42 0.31 1.82
C PHE A 299 17.07 -0.09 0.38
N ARG A 300 15.81 0.10 -0.05
CA ARG A 300 15.33 -0.20 -1.41
C ARG A 300 15.98 0.71 -2.45
N LEU A 301 16.43 1.88 -2.06
CA LEU A 301 17.13 2.88 -2.89
C LEU A 301 18.60 3.06 -2.45
N GLY A 302 19.19 2.02 -1.82
CA GLY A 302 20.59 2.07 -1.40
C GLY A 302 20.91 3.22 -0.45
N TYR A 303 19.93 3.61 0.38
CA TYR A 303 20.04 4.74 1.32
C TYR A 303 20.44 6.06 0.64
N GLY A 304 20.05 6.25 -0.61
CA GLY A 304 20.38 7.42 -1.43
C GLY A 304 21.81 7.40 -2.00
N THR A 305 22.52 6.29 -1.86
CA THR A 305 23.89 6.15 -2.41
C THR A 305 23.82 5.56 -3.81
N PHE A 306 23.97 6.39 -4.81
CA PHE A 306 23.99 6.02 -6.23
C PHE A 306 25.37 6.26 -6.84
N GLY A 307 25.58 5.70 -8.04
CA GLY A 307 26.83 5.82 -8.77
C GLY A 307 27.77 4.63 -8.61
N SER A 308 28.90 4.67 -9.32
CA SER A 308 29.94 3.64 -9.22
C SER A 308 30.66 3.72 -7.87
N LYS A 309 30.95 2.56 -7.28
CA LYS A 309 31.75 2.46 -6.05
C LYS A 309 33.16 3.06 -6.17
N ASP A 310 33.65 3.20 -7.40
CA ASP A 310 34.96 3.76 -7.70
C ASP A 310 34.91 5.29 -7.91
N SER A 311 33.72 5.90 -7.84
CA SER A 311 33.56 7.34 -7.96
C SER A 311 34.05 8.06 -6.72
N SER A 312 34.87 9.10 -6.92
CA SER A 312 35.36 9.97 -5.83
C SER A 312 34.29 10.92 -5.27
N GLN A 313 33.17 11.06 -5.97
CA GLN A 313 32.04 11.93 -5.61
C GLN A 313 30.75 11.15 -5.66
N PRO A 314 29.85 11.31 -4.68
CA PRO A 314 28.51 10.70 -4.73
C PRO A 314 27.69 11.33 -5.87
N THR A 315 26.83 10.52 -6.50
CA THR A 315 25.85 11.03 -7.47
C THR A 315 24.89 11.99 -6.76
N PRO A 316 24.68 13.21 -7.28
CA PRO A 316 23.68 14.14 -6.75
C PRO A 316 22.29 13.52 -6.71
N VAL A 317 21.59 13.70 -5.59
CA VAL A 317 20.21 13.26 -5.41
C VAL A 317 19.31 14.48 -5.20
N ILE A 318 18.27 14.62 -6.01
CA ILE A 318 17.19 15.57 -5.79
C ILE A 318 16.03 14.78 -5.18
N HIS A 319 15.66 15.09 -3.93
CA HIS A 319 14.65 14.33 -3.19
C HIS A 319 13.35 15.14 -3.06
N LEU A 320 12.37 14.83 -3.92
CA LEU A 320 11.05 15.47 -3.95
C LEU A 320 10.13 14.73 -2.97
N ILE A 321 9.69 15.41 -1.92
CA ILE A 321 8.91 14.84 -0.80
C ILE A 321 7.66 15.67 -0.55
N ASP A 322 6.58 15.04 -0.10
CA ASP A 322 5.31 15.70 0.19
C ASP A 322 5.28 16.40 1.56
N SER A 323 6.30 16.19 2.41
CA SER A 323 6.40 16.80 3.73
C SER A 323 7.86 16.94 4.19
N PRO A 324 8.23 18.05 4.86
CA PRO A 324 9.56 18.20 5.48
C PRO A 324 9.89 17.10 6.51
N THR A 325 8.91 16.40 7.05
CA THR A 325 9.12 15.28 7.98
C THR A 325 9.83 14.09 7.34
N GLN A 326 9.84 14.01 6.00
CA GLN A 326 10.50 12.94 5.24
C GLN A 326 11.95 13.27 4.85
N ILE A 327 12.51 14.40 5.28
CA ILE A 327 13.91 14.73 5.00
C ILE A 327 14.82 13.65 5.58
N ALA A 328 15.56 12.99 4.70
CA ALA A 328 16.43 11.87 5.04
C ALA A 328 17.75 12.37 5.68
N SER A 329 17.79 12.45 7.00
CA SER A 329 18.97 12.92 7.74
C SER A 329 20.23 12.06 7.52
N HIS A 330 20.06 10.80 7.14
CA HIS A 330 21.16 9.86 6.84
C HIS A 330 21.76 10.06 5.43
N ALA A 331 21.09 10.84 4.56
CA ALA A 331 21.54 11.13 3.21
C ALA A 331 21.82 12.64 3.03
N PRO A 332 22.84 13.19 3.70
CA PRO A 332 23.11 14.64 3.72
C PRO A 332 23.53 15.22 2.36
N HIS A 333 23.85 14.37 1.38
CA HIS A 333 24.13 14.74 0.00
C HIS A 333 22.87 14.87 -0.87
N ALA A 334 21.73 14.42 -0.38
CA ALA A 334 20.45 14.62 -1.07
C ALA A 334 19.97 16.07 -0.85
N LEU A 335 19.46 16.67 -1.94
CA LEU A 335 18.84 17.99 -1.91
C LEU A 335 17.33 17.82 -1.75
N PRO A 336 16.77 18.03 -0.54
CA PRO A 336 15.35 17.88 -0.33
C PRO A 336 14.57 19.08 -0.88
N ILE A 337 13.46 18.79 -1.55
CA ILE A 337 12.44 19.77 -1.96
C ILE A 337 11.11 19.23 -1.44
N ALA A 338 10.51 19.90 -0.47
CA ALA A 338 9.29 19.49 0.20
C ALA A 338 8.11 20.40 -0.16
N GLY A 339 6.95 19.84 -0.43
CA GLY A 339 5.74 20.58 -0.78
C GLY A 339 4.76 19.75 -1.59
N ASP A 340 3.79 20.40 -2.23
CA ASP A 340 2.91 19.73 -3.18
C ASP A 340 3.70 19.17 -4.36
N LEU A 341 3.64 17.86 -4.56
CA LEU A 341 4.44 17.18 -5.58
C LEU A 341 4.03 17.58 -6.99
N SER A 342 2.76 17.94 -7.25
CA SER A 342 2.33 18.43 -8.57
C SER A 342 3.00 19.75 -8.88
N GLN A 343 2.93 20.69 -7.94
CA GLN A 343 3.57 21.99 -8.05
C GLN A 343 5.09 21.86 -8.21
N ILE A 344 5.72 20.97 -7.41
CA ILE A 344 7.18 20.75 -7.49
C ILE A 344 7.58 20.24 -8.87
N PHE A 345 6.84 19.31 -9.48
CA PHE A 345 7.13 18.82 -10.83
C PHE A 345 7.03 19.92 -11.87
N ASP A 346 5.97 20.74 -11.82
CA ASP A 346 5.76 21.84 -12.76
C ASP A 346 6.85 22.91 -12.63
N ASP A 347 7.15 23.34 -11.42
CA ASP A 347 8.14 24.38 -11.16
C ASP A 347 9.57 23.91 -11.48
N LEU A 348 9.91 22.65 -11.10
CA LEU A 348 11.21 22.08 -11.42
C LEU A 348 11.43 22.00 -12.95
N LEU A 349 10.41 21.58 -13.71
CA LEU A 349 10.48 21.52 -15.17
C LEU A 349 10.67 22.93 -15.78
N ALA A 350 9.87 23.89 -15.33
CA ALA A 350 9.95 25.27 -15.83
C ALA A 350 11.31 25.90 -15.55
N GLN A 351 11.81 25.78 -14.32
CA GLN A 351 13.10 26.34 -13.93
C GLN A 351 14.27 25.61 -14.57
N ALA A 352 14.22 24.27 -14.72
CA ALA A 352 15.28 23.53 -15.41
C ALA A 352 15.38 23.94 -16.90
N ARG A 353 14.25 24.18 -17.57
CA ARG A 353 14.24 24.73 -18.95
C ARG A 353 14.83 26.13 -18.99
N ALA A 354 14.47 26.99 -18.05
CA ALA A 354 15.05 28.35 -17.95
C ALA A 354 16.56 28.30 -17.67
N ALA A 355 17.04 27.31 -16.92
CA ALA A 355 18.47 27.08 -16.67
C ALA A 355 19.22 26.41 -17.85
N GLY A 356 18.54 26.16 -18.97
CA GLY A 356 19.14 25.60 -20.19
C GLY A 356 19.13 24.08 -20.27
N MET A 357 18.16 23.42 -19.61
CA MET A 357 17.95 21.99 -19.79
C MET A 357 17.71 21.66 -21.27
N ASP A 358 18.49 20.72 -21.77
CA ASP A 358 18.39 20.19 -23.14
C ASP A 358 18.24 18.65 -23.06
N SER A 359 17.01 18.18 -23.20
CA SER A 359 16.70 16.75 -23.20
C SER A 359 17.33 15.99 -24.37
N GLY A 360 17.72 16.66 -25.44
CA GLY A 360 18.45 16.07 -26.54
C GLY A 360 19.82 15.47 -26.15
N ARG A 361 20.36 15.83 -24.97
CA ARG A 361 21.59 15.24 -24.45
C ARG A 361 21.43 13.77 -24.05
N TRP A 362 20.25 13.37 -23.58
CA TRP A 362 20.00 11.99 -23.15
C TRP A 362 18.89 11.30 -23.95
N SER A 363 18.03 12.03 -24.65
CA SER A 363 16.94 11.52 -25.49
C SER A 363 16.75 12.37 -26.73
N PRO A 364 17.61 12.23 -27.79
CA PRO A 364 17.42 12.97 -29.02
C PRO A 364 16.14 12.54 -29.73
N PRO A 365 15.46 13.45 -30.46
CA PRO A 365 14.27 13.12 -31.23
C PRO A 365 14.57 12.06 -32.29
N GLU A 366 13.61 11.14 -32.52
CA GLU A 366 13.76 10.01 -33.47
C GLU A 366 14.14 10.40 -34.91
N SER A 367 13.92 11.65 -35.30
CA SER A 367 14.15 12.17 -36.66
C SER A 367 15.61 12.57 -37.00
N THR A 368 16.54 12.51 -36.07
CA THR A 368 17.95 12.90 -36.30
C THR A 368 18.88 11.74 -36.64
N SER A 369 18.43 10.80 -37.47
CA SER A 369 19.36 9.85 -38.11
C SER A 369 20.10 10.49 -39.26
N VAL A 370 20.99 11.46 -38.99
CA VAL A 370 21.94 12.00 -39.97
C VAL A 370 23.35 11.61 -39.58
N GLY A 371 23.86 10.62 -40.28
CA GLY A 371 25.25 10.46 -40.64
C GLY A 371 26.31 10.35 -39.55
N GLY A 372 26.70 9.12 -39.18
CA GLY A 372 28.13 8.87 -39.00
C GLY A 372 28.74 9.09 -37.63
N ALA A 373 28.27 8.40 -36.59
CA ALA A 373 29.15 7.97 -35.52
C ALA A 373 28.56 6.70 -34.88
N LYS A 374 29.28 5.60 -34.95
CA LYS A 374 28.86 4.27 -34.50
C LYS A 374 28.84 4.08 -32.96
N ASP A 375 28.96 5.14 -32.14
CA ASP A 375 29.22 5.02 -30.71
C ASP A 375 28.42 5.94 -29.76
N SER A 376 27.37 6.63 -30.22
CA SER A 376 26.54 7.43 -29.30
C SER A 376 25.15 6.84 -29.12
N THR A 377 25.08 5.72 -28.43
CA THR A 377 23.80 5.27 -27.84
C THR A 377 23.43 6.28 -26.76
N THR A 378 22.33 7.02 -26.97
CA THR A 378 21.86 7.97 -25.95
C THR A 378 21.51 7.24 -24.65
N TRP A 379 21.54 7.96 -23.53
CA TRP A 379 21.24 7.39 -22.21
C TRP A 379 19.91 6.63 -22.17
N CYS A 380 18.82 7.23 -22.67
CA CYS A 380 17.50 6.58 -22.72
C CYS A 380 17.53 5.29 -23.56
N ARG A 381 18.15 5.33 -24.73
CA ARG A 381 18.26 4.14 -25.58
C ARG A 381 19.07 3.03 -24.91
N ARG A 382 20.19 3.38 -24.28
CA ARG A 382 21.00 2.41 -23.54
C ARG A 382 20.20 1.74 -22.44
N LEU A 383 19.43 2.49 -21.63
CA LEU A 383 18.62 1.90 -20.58
C LEU A 383 17.47 1.06 -21.15
N ALA A 384 16.83 1.49 -22.23
CA ALA A 384 15.80 0.70 -22.90
C ALA A 384 16.38 -0.64 -23.45
N GLU A 385 17.55 -0.62 -24.06
CA GLU A 385 18.25 -1.82 -24.54
C GLU A 385 18.62 -2.77 -23.38
N VAL A 386 19.10 -2.23 -22.26
CA VAL A 386 19.39 -3.02 -21.04
C VAL A 386 18.10 -3.61 -20.48
N ALA A 387 17.01 -2.84 -20.41
CA ALA A 387 15.73 -3.34 -19.93
C ALA A 387 15.17 -4.44 -20.82
N GLU A 388 15.27 -4.31 -22.14
CA GLU A 388 14.84 -5.33 -23.11
C GLU A 388 15.71 -6.58 -23.05
N SER A 389 17.03 -6.42 -22.96
CA SER A 389 17.94 -7.55 -22.76
C SER A 389 17.63 -8.32 -21.47
N ALA A 390 17.29 -7.58 -20.38
CA ALA A 390 16.88 -8.21 -19.13
C ALA A 390 15.55 -8.97 -19.25
N ARG A 391 14.56 -8.43 -19.99
CA ARG A 391 13.30 -9.15 -20.27
C ARG A 391 13.54 -10.39 -21.13
N SER A 392 14.34 -10.25 -22.18
CA SER A 392 14.71 -11.39 -23.06
C SER A 392 15.46 -12.48 -22.28
N GLY A 393 16.36 -12.08 -21.36
CA GLY A 393 17.09 -13.00 -20.50
C GLY A 393 16.21 -13.76 -19.50
N ASP A 394 14.99 -13.27 -19.22
CA ASP A 394 14.02 -13.95 -18.35
C ASP A 394 13.20 -15.04 -19.08
N HIS A 395 13.31 -15.11 -20.41
CA HIS A 395 12.47 -15.98 -21.24
C HIS A 395 12.50 -17.44 -20.80
N ASP A 396 13.69 -18.00 -20.59
CA ASP A 396 13.85 -19.43 -20.25
C ASP A 396 13.17 -19.77 -18.92
N MET A 397 13.29 -18.91 -17.89
CA MET A 397 12.65 -19.16 -16.61
C MET A 397 11.12 -18.96 -16.67
N LEU A 398 10.64 -18.01 -17.47
CA LEU A 398 9.21 -17.79 -17.68
C LEU A 398 8.54 -18.90 -18.51
N THR A 399 9.28 -19.59 -19.38
CA THR A 399 8.77 -20.65 -20.25
C THR A 399 9.16 -22.06 -19.80
N SER A 400 9.78 -22.17 -18.63
CA SER A 400 10.26 -23.44 -18.08
C SER A 400 9.11 -24.43 -17.85
N ASP A 401 9.23 -25.65 -18.37
CA ASP A 401 8.34 -26.78 -18.08
C ASP A 401 9.02 -27.77 -17.11
N ALA A 402 9.97 -27.30 -16.30
CA ALA A 402 10.68 -28.11 -15.31
C ALA A 402 9.71 -28.63 -14.23
N ALA A 403 10.03 -29.81 -13.70
CA ALA A 403 9.38 -30.40 -12.54
C ALA A 403 10.47 -30.67 -11.46
N PRO A 404 10.39 -30.06 -10.28
CA PRO A 404 9.35 -29.16 -9.80
C PRO A 404 9.25 -27.84 -10.58
N ILE A 405 8.08 -27.16 -10.51
CA ILE A 405 7.79 -25.95 -11.29
C ILE A 405 8.73 -24.81 -10.91
N HIS A 406 9.37 -24.18 -11.89
CA HIS A 406 10.13 -22.96 -11.67
C HIS A 406 9.17 -21.81 -11.26
N PRO A 407 9.36 -21.08 -10.12
CA PRO A 407 8.40 -20.09 -9.61
C PRO A 407 8.10 -18.96 -10.61
N ALA A 408 9.05 -18.56 -11.45
CA ALA A 408 8.83 -17.54 -12.48
C ALA A 408 7.80 -17.98 -13.54
N ARG A 409 7.60 -19.30 -13.74
CA ARG A 409 6.65 -19.85 -14.73
C ARG A 409 5.20 -19.39 -14.45
N ILE A 410 4.86 -19.19 -13.19
CA ILE A 410 3.54 -18.71 -12.77
C ILE A 410 3.26 -17.31 -13.35
N TYR A 411 4.25 -16.43 -13.35
CA TYR A 411 4.09 -15.05 -13.79
C TYR A 411 3.84 -14.89 -15.29
N ARG A 412 4.31 -15.84 -16.11
CA ARG A 412 3.92 -15.88 -17.52
C ARG A 412 2.42 -16.06 -17.70
N GLU A 413 1.83 -16.96 -16.92
CA GLU A 413 0.40 -17.24 -16.99
C GLU A 413 -0.45 -16.10 -16.40
N LEU A 414 0.04 -15.45 -15.35
CA LEU A 414 -0.59 -14.27 -14.76
C LEU A 414 -0.62 -13.08 -15.72
N HIS A 415 0.46 -12.83 -16.44
CA HIS A 415 0.60 -11.68 -17.33
C HIS A 415 -0.50 -11.57 -18.39
N SER A 416 -1.02 -12.69 -18.88
CA SER A 416 -2.10 -12.72 -19.88
C SER A 416 -3.52 -12.70 -19.29
N ARG A 417 -3.66 -12.67 -17.96
CA ARG A 417 -4.93 -12.81 -17.22
C ARG A 417 -5.26 -11.66 -16.30
N ILE A 418 -4.26 -10.87 -15.94
CA ILE A 418 -4.44 -9.65 -15.14
C ILE A 418 -4.89 -8.55 -16.09
N ASP A 419 -6.09 -8.00 -15.85
CA ASP A 419 -6.62 -6.88 -16.61
C ASP A 419 -6.04 -5.54 -16.11
N ASP A 420 -6.08 -4.51 -16.94
CA ASP A 420 -5.50 -3.18 -16.65
C ASP A 420 -6.03 -2.55 -15.36
N VAL A 421 -7.27 -2.88 -14.97
CA VAL A 421 -7.94 -2.34 -13.78
C VAL A 421 -7.79 -3.23 -12.54
N ASP A 422 -7.27 -4.44 -12.70
CA ASP A 422 -7.11 -5.39 -11.61
C ASP A 422 -6.06 -4.91 -10.61
N VAL A 423 -6.23 -5.29 -9.35
CA VAL A 423 -5.29 -4.96 -8.28
C VAL A 423 -4.43 -6.18 -7.94
N VAL A 424 -3.13 -6.02 -8.12
CA VAL A 424 -2.15 -7.05 -7.73
C VAL A 424 -1.69 -6.80 -6.31
N ILE A 425 -1.84 -7.81 -5.46
CA ILE A 425 -1.50 -7.78 -4.04
C ILE A 425 -0.36 -8.76 -3.82
N GLY A 426 0.77 -8.27 -3.32
CA GLY A 426 1.89 -9.11 -2.90
C GLY A 426 1.89 -9.34 -1.39
N ASP A 427 2.12 -10.58 -0.94
CA ASP A 427 2.25 -10.91 0.48
C ASP A 427 3.41 -11.88 0.71
N GLY A 428 4.51 -11.34 1.18
CA GLY A 428 5.68 -12.09 1.66
C GLY A 428 6.69 -12.53 0.62
N GLY A 429 7.89 -12.57 1.05
CA GLY A 429 9.07 -13.31 0.63
C GLY A 429 9.54 -13.23 -0.82
N ASP A 430 10.21 -14.29 -1.22
CA ASP A 430 10.80 -14.45 -2.55
C ASP A 430 9.76 -14.44 -3.66
N PHE A 431 8.62 -15.05 -3.44
CA PHE A 431 7.55 -15.10 -4.43
C PHE A 431 7.07 -13.69 -4.82
N VAL A 432 6.90 -12.80 -3.87
CA VAL A 432 6.54 -11.40 -4.14
C VAL A 432 7.67 -10.62 -4.81
N SER A 433 8.92 -10.98 -4.54
CA SER A 433 10.06 -10.40 -5.26
C SER A 433 10.01 -10.72 -6.76
N PHE A 434 9.56 -11.93 -7.13
CA PHE A 434 9.28 -12.27 -8.53
C PHE A 434 8.09 -11.45 -9.08
N ALA A 435 7.02 -11.24 -8.30
CA ALA A 435 5.91 -10.38 -8.72
C ALA A 435 6.41 -8.96 -9.07
N GLY A 436 7.21 -8.35 -8.21
CA GLY A 436 7.81 -7.04 -8.45
C GLY A 436 8.76 -7.01 -9.68
N ARG A 437 9.27 -8.16 -10.12
CA ARG A 437 10.11 -8.27 -11.31
C ARG A 437 9.32 -8.41 -12.60
N PHE A 438 8.20 -9.14 -12.58
CA PHE A 438 7.49 -9.57 -13.79
C PHE A 438 6.16 -8.88 -14.03
N ILE A 439 5.57 -8.26 -13.01
CA ILE A 439 4.29 -7.57 -13.13
C ILE A 439 4.51 -6.06 -13.05
N GLU A 440 4.16 -5.35 -14.10
CA GLU A 440 4.04 -3.90 -14.12
C GLU A 440 2.57 -3.56 -14.36
N PRO A 441 1.85 -2.98 -13.38
CA PRO A 441 0.46 -2.57 -13.56
C PRO A 441 0.32 -1.55 -14.70
N ALA A 442 -0.78 -1.64 -15.45
CA ALA A 442 -1.06 -0.71 -16.54
C ALA A 442 -1.59 0.65 -16.04
N GLN A 443 -2.19 0.67 -14.83
CA GLN A 443 -2.78 1.86 -14.24
C GLN A 443 -2.25 2.12 -12.82
N PRO A 444 -2.20 3.40 -12.38
CA PRO A 444 -1.83 3.73 -11.02
C PRO A 444 -2.91 3.25 -10.02
N GLY A 445 -2.47 2.92 -8.80
CA GLY A 445 -3.35 2.37 -7.77
C GLY A 445 -3.75 0.92 -7.99
N CYS A 446 -3.03 0.15 -8.83
CA CYS A 446 -3.26 -1.27 -9.08
C CYS A 446 -2.17 -2.18 -8.50
N TRP A 447 -1.42 -1.69 -7.52
CA TRP A 447 -0.37 -2.46 -6.82
C TRP A 447 -0.43 -2.24 -5.32
N LEU A 448 -0.45 -3.34 -4.55
CA LEU A 448 -0.34 -3.32 -3.09
C LEU A 448 0.77 -4.29 -2.66
N ASP A 449 1.59 -3.87 -1.73
CA ASP A 449 2.58 -4.70 -1.07
C ASP A 449 2.78 -4.26 0.40
N PRO A 450 3.42 -5.08 1.26
CA PRO A 450 3.64 -4.76 2.67
C PRO A 450 4.53 -3.53 2.92
N GLY A 451 5.22 -3.03 1.89
CA GLY A 451 6.14 -1.91 2.00
C GLY A 451 7.40 -2.21 2.82
N PRO A 452 8.08 -1.16 3.34
CA PRO A 452 9.39 -1.31 3.98
C PRO A 452 9.36 -2.00 5.35
N PHE A 453 8.22 -2.02 6.04
CA PHE A 453 8.09 -2.69 7.31
C PHE A 453 8.02 -4.22 7.16
N GLY A 454 7.48 -4.70 6.03
CA GLY A 454 7.54 -6.10 5.64
C GLY A 454 6.64 -7.02 6.48
N CYS A 455 5.49 -6.56 6.93
CA CYS A 455 4.48 -7.42 7.55
C CYS A 455 4.11 -8.58 6.63
N LEU A 456 3.95 -9.78 7.20
CA LEU A 456 3.35 -10.93 6.54
C LEU A 456 1.89 -11.08 6.94
N GLY A 457 1.09 -11.70 6.07
CA GLY A 457 -0.33 -11.90 6.30
C GLY A 457 -1.20 -10.68 5.96
N THR A 458 -0.68 -9.75 5.17
CA THR A 458 -1.42 -8.57 4.69
C THR A 458 -2.50 -8.93 3.67
N GLY A 459 -2.29 -10.03 2.95
CA GLY A 459 -3.03 -10.40 1.75
C GLY A 459 -4.55 -10.42 1.88
N PRO A 460 -5.15 -11.19 2.78
CA PRO A 460 -6.61 -11.24 2.94
C PRO A 460 -7.21 -9.88 3.32
N GLY A 461 -6.54 -9.12 4.20
CA GLY A 461 -6.95 -7.75 4.54
C GLY A 461 -6.91 -6.82 3.32
N TYR A 462 -5.83 -6.86 2.55
CA TYR A 462 -5.71 -6.05 1.34
C TYR A 462 -6.75 -6.46 0.27
N ALA A 463 -7.07 -7.74 0.13
CA ALA A 463 -8.12 -8.19 -0.77
C ALA A 463 -9.51 -7.68 -0.34
N LEU A 464 -9.83 -7.72 0.96
CA LEU A 464 -11.07 -7.18 1.52
C LEU A 464 -11.17 -5.66 1.30
N GLY A 465 -10.11 -4.91 1.58
CA GLY A 465 -10.07 -3.47 1.35
C GLY A 465 -10.13 -3.10 -0.13
N THR A 466 -9.51 -3.90 -1.01
CA THR A 466 -9.61 -3.73 -2.47
C THR A 466 -11.05 -3.88 -2.94
N HIS A 467 -11.77 -4.89 -2.49
CA HIS A 467 -13.18 -5.11 -2.83
C HIS A 467 -14.07 -3.90 -2.47
N VAL A 468 -13.76 -3.22 -1.36
CA VAL A 468 -14.47 -2.00 -0.94
C VAL A 468 -14.06 -0.79 -1.79
N ALA A 469 -12.76 -0.56 -1.95
CA ALA A 469 -12.24 0.64 -2.59
C ALA A 469 -12.32 0.60 -4.12
N ARG A 470 -12.31 -0.59 -4.72
CA ARG A 470 -12.28 -0.84 -6.18
C ARG A 470 -13.23 -1.99 -6.53
N PRO A 471 -14.55 -1.83 -6.38
CA PRO A 471 -15.53 -2.92 -6.57
C PRO A 471 -15.53 -3.52 -7.99
N ASP A 472 -15.08 -2.75 -8.98
CA ASP A 472 -14.98 -3.19 -10.38
C ASP A 472 -13.65 -3.89 -10.71
N SER A 473 -12.72 -3.95 -9.77
CA SER A 473 -11.41 -4.60 -9.92
C SER A 473 -11.45 -6.01 -9.36
N HIS A 474 -10.69 -6.92 -9.97
CA HIS A 474 -10.43 -8.22 -9.37
C HIS A 474 -9.11 -8.21 -8.60
N PRO A 475 -9.08 -8.58 -7.32
CA PRO A 475 -7.85 -8.73 -6.57
C PRO A 475 -7.13 -10.04 -6.94
N TRP A 476 -5.85 -9.91 -7.31
CA TRP A 476 -4.92 -11.01 -7.49
C TRP A 476 -3.97 -11.04 -6.30
N LEU A 477 -4.17 -11.97 -5.39
CA LEU A 477 -3.34 -12.12 -4.20
C LEU A 477 -2.23 -13.14 -4.44
N LEU A 478 -1.00 -12.65 -4.50
CA LEU A 478 0.21 -13.43 -4.73
C LEU A 478 0.98 -13.57 -3.42
N MET A 479 1.13 -14.80 -2.92
CA MET A 479 1.76 -15.04 -1.62
C MET A 479 2.70 -16.23 -1.62
N GLY A 480 3.72 -16.19 -0.76
CA GLY A 480 4.49 -17.35 -0.41
C GLY A 480 3.72 -18.27 0.57
N ASP A 481 4.11 -19.54 0.63
CA ASP A 481 3.54 -20.50 1.57
C ASP A 481 3.77 -20.11 3.04
N GLY A 482 4.91 -19.49 3.38
CA GLY A 482 5.17 -18.93 4.70
C GLY A 482 4.19 -17.81 5.04
N ALA A 483 3.96 -16.86 4.13
CA ALA A 483 3.01 -15.75 4.34
C ALA A 483 1.57 -16.25 4.49
N ALA A 484 1.16 -17.25 3.72
CA ALA A 484 -0.15 -17.88 3.83
C ALA A 484 -0.43 -18.36 5.26
N GLY A 485 0.58 -18.88 5.96
CA GLY A 485 0.45 -19.33 7.34
C GLY A 485 0.04 -18.27 8.36
N PHE A 486 0.22 -16.97 8.05
CA PHE A 486 -0.08 -15.87 8.97
C PHE A 486 -1.57 -15.50 9.02
N SER A 487 -2.29 -15.59 7.91
CA SER A 487 -3.63 -15.00 7.81
C SER A 487 -4.65 -15.84 7.04
N LEU A 488 -4.32 -17.10 6.72
CA LEU A 488 -5.22 -17.95 5.92
C LEU A 488 -6.60 -18.14 6.57
N MET A 489 -6.70 -18.04 7.91
CA MET A 489 -7.99 -18.09 8.59
C MET A 489 -8.93 -16.93 8.23
N ASP A 490 -8.39 -15.79 7.81
CA ASP A 490 -9.18 -14.64 7.32
C ASP A 490 -9.76 -14.85 5.92
N VAL A 491 -9.43 -15.95 5.23
CA VAL A 491 -10.17 -16.36 4.03
C VAL A 491 -11.64 -16.63 4.34
N GLU A 492 -11.97 -17.09 5.58
CA GLU A 492 -13.38 -17.20 6.01
C GLU A 492 -14.08 -15.83 5.96
N SER A 493 -13.40 -14.75 6.34
CA SER A 493 -13.94 -13.39 6.21
C SER A 493 -14.21 -13.03 4.76
N LEU A 494 -13.29 -13.36 3.83
CA LEU A 494 -13.49 -13.15 2.41
C LEU A 494 -14.71 -13.94 1.87
N VAL A 495 -14.88 -15.18 2.31
CA VAL A 495 -16.06 -16.01 1.97
C VAL A 495 -17.35 -15.36 2.47
N ARG A 496 -17.38 -14.98 3.75
CA ARG A 496 -18.55 -14.38 4.41
C ARG A 496 -18.95 -13.06 3.78
N HIS A 497 -17.98 -12.25 3.38
CA HIS A 497 -18.21 -10.97 2.69
C HIS A 497 -18.30 -11.11 1.16
N ARG A 498 -18.22 -12.32 0.61
CA ARG A 498 -18.36 -12.62 -0.84
C ARG A 498 -17.34 -11.85 -1.68
N VAL A 499 -16.10 -11.86 -1.25
CA VAL A 499 -15.00 -11.20 -1.97
C VAL A 499 -14.45 -12.15 -3.03
N PRO A 500 -14.65 -11.88 -4.33
CA PRO A 500 -14.04 -12.69 -5.38
C PRO A 500 -12.55 -12.34 -5.44
N VAL A 501 -11.69 -13.29 -5.12
CA VAL A 501 -10.23 -13.11 -5.15
C VAL A 501 -9.54 -14.36 -5.68
N THR A 502 -8.63 -14.18 -6.63
CA THR A 502 -7.71 -15.22 -7.05
C THR A 502 -6.46 -15.19 -6.18
N MET A 503 -6.28 -16.22 -5.37
CA MET A 503 -5.14 -16.39 -4.49
C MET A 503 -4.15 -17.36 -5.14
N VAL A 504 -2.89 -16.97 -5.28
CA VAL A 504 -1.84 -17.83 -5.84
C VAL A 504 -0.75 -18.01 -4.80
N VAL A 505 -0.56 -19.24 -4.35
CA VAL A 505 0.55 -19.60 -3.45
C VAL A 505 1.68 -20.22 -4.25
N GLY A 506 2.84 -19.56 -4.25
CA GLY A 506 4.10 -20.16 -4.68
C GLY A 506 4.66 -21.01 -3.55
N ASN A 507 4.29 -22.29 -3.54
CA ASN A 507 4.60 -23.22 -2.45
C ASN A 507 5.92 -23.96 -2.72
N ASN A 508 6.99 -23.47 -2.10
CA ASN A 508 8.30 -24.13 -2.11
C ASN A 508 8.62 -24.89 -0.81
N SER A 509 7.62 -25.11 0.03
CA SER A 509 7.72 -25.74 1.35
C SER A 509 8.81 -25.13 2.22
N GLY A 510 8.87 -23.78 2.27
CA GLY A 510 9.87 -23.13 3.09
C GLY A 510 9.98 -21.62 2.99
N TRP A 511 10.83 -21.10 3.85
CA TRP A 511 11.18 -19.68 3.93
C TRP A 511 12.35 -19.37 2.98
N GLY A 512 12.06 -19.10 1.69
CA GLY A 512 13.11 -18.88 0.67
C GLY A 512 14.05 -17.73 1.00
N LEU A 513 13.54 -16.63 1.59
CA LEU A 513 14.35 -15.47 1.99
C LEU A 513 15.35 -15.76 3.11
N GLU A 514 15.07 -16.74 3.94
CA GLU A 514 15.92 -17.18 5.04
C GLU A 514 16.84 -18.34 4.60
N ARG A 515 16.29 -19.30 3.86
CA ARG A 515 17.01 -20.50 3.38
C ARG A 515 18.25 -20.16 2.57
N HIS A 516 18.08 -19.41 1.50
CA HIS A 516 19.16 -19.16 0.56
C HIS A 516 20.29 -18.28 1.12
N PRO A 517 20.05 -17.19 1.85
CA PRO A 517 21.10 -16.43 2.51
C PRO A 517 21.83 -17.24 3.58
N MET A 518 21.15 -18.04 4.39
CA MET A 518 21.80 -18.90 5.38
C MET A 518 22.74 -19.91 4.73
N ARG A 519 22.30 -20.58 3.66
CA ARG A 519 23.16 -21.50 2.90
C ARG A 519 24.36 -20.79 2.30
N PHE A 520 24.19 -19.58 1.79
CA PHE A 520 25.31 -18.77 1.28
C PHE A 520 26.30 -18.37 2.36
N LEU A 521 25.81 -17.93 3.55
CA LEU A 521 26.65 -17.43 4.63
C LEU A 521 27.31 -18.54 5.44
N TYR A 522 26.60 -19.64 5.70
CA TYR A 522 27.00 -20.66 6.67
C TYR A 522 27.17 -22.05 6.05
N GLY A 523 26.75 -22.27 4.82
CA GLY A 523 26.80 -23.57 4.14
C GLY A 523 25.64 -24.52 4.54
N TYR A 524 24.71 -24.07 5.36
CA TYR A 524 23.51 -24.81 5.78
C TYR A 524 22.38 -23.84 6.12
N ASP A 525 21.16 -24.35 6.28
CA ASP A 525 19.99 -23.64 6.76
C ASP A 525 19.34 -24.36 7.94
N VAL A 526 18.63 -23.61 8.79
CA VAL A 526 17.83 -24.13 9.90
C VAL A 526 16.55 -23.30 10.02
N LEU A 527 15.47 -23.90 10.51
CA LEU A 527 14.13 -23.28 10.66
C LEU A 527 13.58 -22.68 9.36
N ALA A 528 14.09 -23.13 8.21
CA ALA A 528 13.69 -22.64 6.90
C ALA A 528 12.75 -23.57 6.16
N ASP A 529 12.62 -24.83 6.60
CA ASP A 529 11.72 -25.81 6.01
C ASP A 529 10.31 -25.70 6.60
N LEU A 530 9.30 -25.79 5.73
CA LEU A 530 7.91 -25.95 6.07
C LEU A 530 7.40 -27.31 5.56
N PRO A 531 6.39 -27.93 6.21
CA PRO A 531 5.77 -29.11 5.68
C PRO A 531 5.00 -28.81 4.37
N PRO A 532 4.84 -29.79 3.47
CA PRO A 532 4.06 -29.61 2.24
C PRO A 532 2.56 -29.52 2.57
N ILE A 533 2.07 -28.32 2.82
CA ILE A 533 0.69 -28.04 3.20
C ILE A 533 -0.18 -27.90 1.95
N ARG A 534 -1.38 -28.50 2.02
CA ARG A 534 -2.45 -28.33 1.04
C ARG A 534 -3.28 -27.09 1.42
N TYR A 535 -2.78 -25.91 1.08
CA TYR A 535 -3.44 -24.64 1.37
C TYR A 535 -4.80 -24.52 0.67
N ASP A 536 -4.94 -25.12 -0.50
CA ASP A 536 -6.19 -25.25 -1.25
C ASP A 536 -7.27 -26.01 -0.46
N ASP A 537 -6.91 -27.14 0.18
CA ASP A 537 -7.85 -27.90 1.03
C ASP A 537 -8.27 -27.07 2.27
N VAL A 538 -7.37 -26.27 2.83
CA VAL A 538 -7.71 -25.38 3.95
C VAL A 538 -8.70 -24.30 3.50
N VAL A 539 -8.49 -23.66 2.36
CA VAL A 539 -9.41 -22.66 1.80
C VAL A 539 -10.77 -23.26 1.50
N ALA A 540 -10.81 -24.48 0.92
CA ALA A 540 -12.05 -25.20 0.69
C ALA A 540 -12.79 -25.52 2.00
N ALA A 541 -12.09 -25.89 3.08
CA ALA A 541 -12.67 -26.10 4.40
C ALA A 541 -13.24 -24.84 5.05
N LEU A 542 -12.71 -23.65 4.68
CA LEU A 542 -13.21 -22.35 5.11
C LEU A 542 -14.39 -21.83 4.26
N GLY A 543 -14.82 -22.61 3.25
CA GLY A 543 -15.95 -22.26 2.38
C GLY A 543 -15.59 -21.58 1.06
N GLY A 544 -14.31 -21.41 0.76
CA GLY A 544 -13.82 -21.04 -0.55
C GLY A 544 -13.64 -22.25 -1.47
N ALA A 545 -12.80 -22.10 -2.49
CA ALA A 545 -12.41 -23.20 -3.36
C ALA A 545 -10.90 -23.17 -3.62
N GLY A 546 -10.36 -24.24 -4.19
CA GLY A 546 -8.95 -24.26 -4.55
C GLY A 546 -8.51 -25.59 -5.17
N GLU A 547 -7.29 -25.58 -5.67
CA GLU A 547 -6.64 -26.75 -6.23
C GLU A 547 -5.12 -26.66 -6.11
N THR A 548 -4.46 -27.81 -6.06
CA THR A 548 -3.00 -27.88 -6.12
C THR A 548 -2.54 -28.19 -7.55
N VAL A 549 -1.54 -27.45 -8.02
CA VAL A 549 -0.92 -27.57 -9.33
C VAL A 549 0.51 -28.07 -9.18
N THR A 550 0.83 -29.16 -9.89
CA THR A 550 2.15 -29.79 -9.90
C THR A 550 2.84 -29.77 -11.28
N GLU A 551 2.07 -29.46 -12.33
CA GLU A 551 2.56 -29.40 -13.70
C GLU A 551 2.44 -27.98 -14.26
N ALA A 552 3.46 -27.50 -14.96
CA ALA A 552 3.50 -26.15 -15.49
C ALA A 552 2.35 -25.83 -16.47
N SER A 553 1.90 -26.82 -17.22
CA SER A 553 0.79 -26.73 -18.19
C SER A 553 -0.57 -26.46 -17.53
N ASP A 554 -0.73 -26.81 -16.25
CA ASP A 554 -2.01 -26.74 -15.55
C ASP A 554 -2.21 -25.38 -14.84
N ILE A 555 -1.16 -24.56 -14.72
CA ILE A 555 -1.22 -23.25 -14.07
C ILE A 555 -2.27 -22.37 -14.75
N GLY A 556 -2.20 -22.18 -16.07
CA GLY A 556 -3.13 -21.34 -16.82
C GLY A 556 -4.59 -21.76 -16.62
N PRO A 557 -4.95 -23.02 -16.89
CA PRO A 557 -6.31 -23.52 -16.66
C PRO A 557 -6.80 -23.35 -15.20
N ALA A 558 -5.92 -23.51 -14.19
CA ALA A 558 -6.26 -23.29 -12.80
C ALA A 558 -6.57 -21.81 -12.50
N LEU A 559 -5.77 -20.89 -13.03
CA LEU A 559 -6.01 -19.45 -12.91
C LEU A 559 -7.33 -19.04 -13.60
N ASP A 560 -7.67 -19.64 -14.74
CA ASP A 560 -8.94 -19.37 -15.44
C ASP A 560 -10.15 -19.81 -14.61
N ARG A 561 -10.08 -20.96 -13.93
CA ARG A 561 -11.11 -21.41 -12.97
C ARG A 561 -11.20 -20.47 -11.77
N ALA A 562 -10.06 -20.08 -11.22
CA ALA A 562 -10.00 -19.16 -10.08
C ALA A 562 -10.60 -17.79 -10.40
N ARG A 563 -10.28 -17.25 -11.58
CA ARG A 563 -10.78 -15.93 -12.05
C ARG A 563 -12.29 -15.88 -12.18
N THR A 564 -12.92 -17.01 -12.53
CA THR A 564 -14.37 -17.10 -12.77
C THR A 564 -15.18 -17.58 -11.56
N HIS A 565 -14.51 -17.91 -10.46
CA HIS A 565 -15.16 -18.37 -9.23
C HIS A 565 -15.79 -17.20 -8.47
N ASP A 566 -17.01 -17.40 -7.97
CA ASP A 566 -17.72 -16.41 -7.17
C ASP A 566 -17.32 -16.53 -5.69
N GLY A 567 -16.13 -16.04 -5.34
CA GLY A 567 -15.55 -16.05 -4.00
C GLY A 567 -14.04 -16.31 -4.01
N PRO A 568 -13.42 -16.51 -2.84
CA PRO A 568 -12.00 -16.83 -2.76
C PRO A 568 -11.67 -18.17 -3.41
N TYR A 569 -10.67 -18.15 -4.29
CA TYR A 569 -10.14 -19.37 -4.90
C TYR A 569 -8.62 -19.39 -4.79
N LEU A 570 -8.05 -20.47 -4.24
CA LEU A 570 -6.62 -20.61 -4.05
C LEU A 570 -6.01 -21.65 -5.01
N VAL A 571 -5.07 -21.18 -5.83
CA VAL A 571 -4.21 -22.01 -6.67
C VAL A 571 -2.89 -22.24 -5.94
N ASN A 572 -2.69 -23.44 -5.39
CA ASN A 572 -1.50 -23.85 -4.66
C ASN A 572 -0.49 -24.47 -5.65
N VAL A 573 0.48 -23.70 -6.12
CA VAL A 573 1.46 -24.15 -7.10
C VAL A 573 2.71 -24.67 -6.38
N LEU A 574 2.99 -25.97 -6.53
CA LEU A 574 4.21 -26.58 -5.96
C LEU A 574 5.43 -26.18 -6.79
N THR A 575 6.31 -25.37 -6.21
CA THR A 575 7.47 -24.81 -6.88
C THR A 575 8.78 -25.43 -6.39
N ASP A 576 9.82 -25.32 -7.19
CA ASP A 576 11.16 -25.82 -6.87
C ASP A 576 11.74 -25.07 -5.64
N PRO A 577 12.02 -25.76 -4.52
CA PRO A 577 12.57 -25.16 -3.32
C PRO A 577 14.02 -24.67 -3.48
N GLU A 578 14.73 -25.13 -4.51
CA GLU A 578 16.13 -24.76 -4.75
C GLU A 578 16.26 -23.50 -5.63
N VAL A 579 15.16 -23.00 -6.19
CA VAL A 579 15.17 -21.77 -6.99
C VAL A 579 15.02 -20.56 -6.09
N ALA A 580 16.11 -19.79 -5.97
CA ALA A 580 16.13 -18.48 -5.30
C ALA A 580 15.74 -17.36 -6.26
N TYR A 581 15.12 -16.30 -5.71
CA TYR A 581 15.00 -15.04 -6.45
C TYR A 581 16.41 -14.48 -6.74
N PRO A 582 16.72 -14.09 -8.00
CA PRO A 582 18.04 -13.59 -8.35
C PRO A 582 18.28 -12.22 -7.67
N ARG A 583 18.99 -12.22 -6.55
CA ARG A 583 19.42 -11.00 -5.81
C ARG A 583 20.88 -10.70 -6.11
N SER A 584 21.23 -9.42 -6.11
CA SER A 584 22.65 -9.05 -5.93
C SER A 584 23.05 -9.41 -4.51
N THR A 585 24.17 -10.10 -4.33
CA THR A 585 24.72 -10.58 -3.05
C THR A 585 25.05 -9.47 -2.01
N THR A 586 24.73 -8.21 -2.32
CA THR A 586 25.03 -7.04 -1.48
C THR A 586 23.81 -6.50 -0.72
N GLY A 587 22.70 -7.22 -0.70
CA GLY A 587 21.44 -6.76 -0.13
C GLY A 587 20.99 -7.55 1.11
N ILE A 588 21.86 -7.78 2.11
CA ILE A 588 21.46 -8.09 3.49
C ILE A 588 21.47 -6.78 4.27
#